data_b05b097636c921731eb6033905c67cd4
#
_entry.id   b05b097636c921731eb6033905c67cd4
#
_cell.length_a   1.000
_cell.length_b   1.000
_cell.length_c   1.000
_cell.angle_alpha   90.00
_cell.angle_beta   90.00
_cell.angle_gamma   90.00
#
_symmetry.space_group_name_H-M   'P 1'
#
loop_
_entity.id
_entity.type
_entity.pdbx_description
1 polymer ?
#
loop_
_entity_poly.entity_id
_entity_poly.type
_entity_poly.pdbx_seq_one_letter_code
_entity_poly.pdbx_strand_id
1 'polypeptide(L)'
;MNYTSNDYDVFLIELNSSGIWQCVWNTEDSGSADARALAIDSNNVTYLTGTFSGTVKFGNNTVTAANSNDLFIHKINLCNAQTQITYTSNIDTTQKAKGISVDSSGNIYATGTFQNTVNFGGGNITSSGKDIYLLKLNSSLAFQWVKRFAVDNGEAGTALGTAVTVDEDGNVYSVGEIGGTFDLGGGTQTLGSNEEAYIVKHDSSGTFQWSKTFGGVGGFNNRVQDIVIDSNDFVITVGQITGNTNFSTVGGDTIDFGTNEYNWVLKIKSDTGLID
;
A
#
# COMPACT_ATOMS: atom_id res chain seq x y z
N MET A 1 5.36 -32.06 2.69
CA MET A 1 4.36 -31.65 3.68
C MET A 1 3.02 -31.52 2.96
N ASN A 2 1.99 -32.21 3.43
CA ASN A 2 0.65 -32.05 2.89
C ASN A 2 -0.09 -31.11 3.84
N TYR A 3 -0.46 -29.93 3.37
CA TYR A 3 -1.31 -29.01 4.11
C TYR A 3 -2.76 -29.24 3.70
N THR A 4 -3.60 -29.55 4.64
CA THR A 4 -5.05 -29.62 4.47
C THR A 4 -5.64 -28.58 5.41
N SER A 5 -5.76 -27.32 4.96
CA SER A 5 -6.60 -26.35 5.66
C SER A 5 -7.91 -26.16 4.86
N ASN A 6 -8.99 -25.88 5.57
CA ASN A 6 -10.26 -25.46 4.97
C ASN A 6 -10.30 -23.93 4.79
N ASP A 7 -9.23 -23.22 5.17
CA ASP A 7 -9.08 -21.77 5.19
C ASP A 7 -7.89 -21.36 4.32
N TYR A 8 -7.78 -20.07 4.01
CA TYR A 8 -6.67 -19.53 3.23
C TYR A 8 -5.45 -19.32 4.13
N ASP A 9 -4.33 -19.95 3.77
CA ASP A 9 -3.04 -19.78 4.44
C ASP A 9 -2.06 -19.02 3.58
N VAL A 10 -1.23 -18.21 4.23
CA VAL A 10 -0.08 -17.56 3.61
C VAL A 10 1.11 -18.51 3.68
N PHE A 11 1.81 -18.67 2.56
CA PHE A 11 3.12 -19.29 2.52
C PHE A 11 4.16 -18.37 1.91
N LEU A 12 5.41 -18.53 2.32
CA LEU A 12 6.57 -17.81 1.81
C LEU A 12 7.68 -18.80 1.49
N ILE A 13 8.26 -18.69 0.30
CA ILE A 13 9.35 -19.56 -0.15
C ILE A 13 10.56 -18.70 -0.47
N GLU A 14 11.73 -19.11 -0.03
CA GLU A 14 13.01 -18.53 -0.41
C GLU A 14 13.73 -19.44 -1.40
N LEU A 15 14.16 -18.86 -2.53
CA LEU A 15 15.00 -19.49 -3.53
C LEU A 15 16.34 -18.76 -3.57
N ASN A 16 17.42 -19.47 -3.82
CA ASN A 16 18.70 -18.83 -4.09
C ASN A 16 18.76 -18.28 -5.53
N SER A 17 19.86 -17.61 -5.90
CA SER A 17 20.07 -17.02 -7.23
C SER A 17 20.05 -18.04 -8.39
N SER A 18 20.19 -19.32 -8.11
CA SER A 18 20.07 -20.41 -9.08
C SER A 18 18.66 -21.02 -9.14
N GLY A 19 17.68 -20.43 -8.47
CA GLY A 19 16.30 -20.92 -8.40
C GLY A 19 16.13 -22.15 -7.50
N ILE A 20 17.14 -22.52 -6.71
CA ILE A 20 17.09 -23.68 -5.83
C ILE A 20 16.42 -23.28 -4.52
N TRP A 21 15.45 -24.09 -4.10
CA TRP A 21 14.72 -23.92 -2.86
C TRP A 21 15.61 -23.95 -1.62
N GLN A 22 15.41 -23.03 -0.71
CA GLN A 22 16.16 -22.92 0.54
C GLN A 22 15.25 -23.22 1.73
N CYS A 23 14.18 -22.49 1.91
CA CYS A 23 13.27 -22.62 3.05
C CYS A 23 11.84 -22.20 2.71
N VAL A 24 10.91 -22.64 3.56
CA VAL A 24 9.50 -22.28 3.49
C VAL A 24 9.01 -21.91 4.88
N TRP A 25 8.08 -20.98 4.90
CA TRP A 25 7.29 -20.62 6.05
C TRP A 25 5.82 -20.50 5.65
N ASN A 26 4.91 -20.74 6.58
CA ASN A 26 3.47 -20.59 6.40
C ASN A 26 2.79 -20.16 7.70
N THR A 27 1.59 -19.61 7.56
CA THR A 27 0.68 -19.44 8.69
C THR A 27 0.08 -20.77 9.12
N GLU A 28 -0.40 -20.81 10.36
CA GLU A 28 -1.06 -21.97 10.96
C GLU A 28 -2.32 -21.51 11.70
N ASP A 29 -3.07 -22.44 12.26
CA ASP A 29 -4.33 -22.30 13.00
C ASP A 29 -5.60 -22.21 12.12
N SER A 30 -6.75 -21.89 12.77
CA SER A 30 -8.09 -21.99 12.18
C SER A 30 -8.60 -20.70 11.57
N GLY A 31 -7.77 -19.65 11.49
CA GLY A 31 -8.12 -18.41 10.84
C GLY A 31 -7.68 -18.38 9.39
N SER A 32 -8.12 -17.38 8.66
CA SER A 32 -7.74 -17.16 7.27
C SER A 32 -6.81 -15.96 7.14
N ALA A 33 -5.72 -16.09 6.39
CA ALA A 33 -4.79 -15.00 6.08
C ALA A 33 -4.56 -14.87 4.58
N ASP A 34 -4.50 -13.62 4.10
CA ASP A 34 -4.32 -13.27 2.70
C ASP A 34 -3.20 -12.23 2.57
N ALA A 35 -2.02 -12.66 2.11
CA ALA A 35 -0.88 -11.78 1.87
C ALA A 35 -1.05 -11.01 0.55
N ARG A 36 -0.70 -9.73 0.56
CA ARG A 36 -0.89 -8.83 -0.60
C ARG A 36 0.40 -8.29 -1.16
N ALA A 37 1.38 -8.02 -0.30
CA ALA A 37 2.67 -7.49 -0.74
C ALA A 37 3.78 -7.93 0.20
N LEU A 38 5.00 -7.88 -0.31
CA LEU A 38 6.22 -8.14 0.46
C LEU A 38 7.29 -7.10 0.13
N ALA A 39 8.16 -6.85 1.11
CA ALA A 39 9.40 -6.09 0.95
C ALA A 39 10.54 -6.83 1.65
N ILE A 40 11.77 -6.59 1.20
CA ILE A 40 12.98 -7.21 1.77
C ILE A 40 13.98 -6.11 2.07
N ASP A 41 14.54 -6.09 3.28
CA ASP A 41 15.58 -5.13 3.62
C ASP A 41 16.99 -5.64 3.22
N SER A 42 17.99 -4.79 3.39
CA SER A 42 19.40 -5.08 3.06
C SER A 42 20.00 -6.23 3.90
N ASN A 43 19.34 -6.65 4.97
CA ASN A 43 19.73 -7.77 5.84
C ASN A 43 18.98 -9.07 5.50
N ASN A 44 18.29 -9.12 4.35
CA ASN A 44 17.42 -10.22 3.93
C ASN A 44 16.27 -10.53 4.91
N VAL A 45 15.81 -9.52 5.63
CA VAL A 45 14.59 -9.65 6.43
C VAL A 45 13.39 -9.34 5.55
N THR A 46 12.44 -10.25 5.52
CA THR A 46 11.20 -10.12 4.73
C THR A 46 10.09 -9.53 5.60
N TYR A 47 9.38 -8.61 5.01
CA TYR A 47 8.19 -7.98 5.57
C TYR A 47 7.00 -8.30 4.67
N LEU A 48 5.98 -8.92 5.25
CA LEU A 48 4.73 -9.26 4.57
C LEU A 48 3.61 -8.38 5.09
N THR A 49 2.72 -7.93 4.23
CA THR A 49 1.48 -7.30 4.64
C THR A 49 0.29 -7.95 3.98
N GLY A 50 -0.83 -7.91 4.66
CA GLY A 50 -2.07 -8.49 4.19
C GLY A 50 -3.20 -8.30 5.18
N THR A 51 -4.22 -9.12 5.06
CA THR A 51 -5.36 -9.16 5.97
C THR A 51 -5.57 -10.56 6.53
N PHE A 52 -6.13 -10.66 7.72
CA PHE A 52 -6.46 -11.94 8.33
C PHE A 52 -7.79 -11.86 9.08
N SER A 53 -8.41 -13.01 9.27
CA SER A 53 -9.64 -13.18 10.04
C SER A 53 -9.53 -14.39 10.98
N GLY A 54 -10.30 -14.37 12.06
CA GLY A 54 -10.22 -15.43 13.07
C GLY A 54 -8.91 -15.41 13.83
N THR A 55 -8.42 -16.56 14.23
CA THR A 55 -7.15 -16.72 14.94
C THR A 55 -6.12 -17.33 14.01
N VAL A 56 -5.01 -16.61 13.79
CA VAL A 56 -3.91 -17.01 12.90
C VAL A 56 -2.60 -17.01 13.68
N LYS A 57 -1.79 -18.03 13.43
CA LYS A 57 -0.45 -18.15 13.99
C LYS A 57 0.58 -17.79 12.92
N PHE A 58 1.25 -16.67 13.15
CA PHE A 58 2.39 -16.21 12.36
C PHE A 58 3.68 -16.67 13.07
N GLY A 59 4.15 -17.86 12.76
CA GLY A 59 5.29 -18.47 13.42
C GLY A 59 5.07 -18.66 14.94
N ASN A 60 5.76 -17.88 15.78
CA ASN A 60 5.62 -17.93 17.23
C ASN A 60 4.54 -16.98 17.79
N ASN A 61 3.91 -16.18 16.94
CA ASN A 61 2.92 -15.20 17.36
C ASN A 61 1.51 -15.64 16.93
N THR A 62 0.65 -15.91 17.90
CA THR A 62 -0.78 -16.14 17.66
C THR A 62 -1.52 -14.83 17.86
N VAL A 63 -2.27 -14.41 16.82
CA VAL A 63 -3.09 -13.19 16.83
C VAL A 63 -4.52 -13.53 16.47
N THR A 64 -5.45 -12.80 17.06
CA THR A 64 -6.88 -12.96 16.79
C THR A 64 -7.43 -11.64 16.26
N ALA A 65 -8.07 -11.70 15.10
CA ALA A 65 -8.74 -10.54 14.53
C ALA A 65 -9.89 -10.09 15.44
N ALA A 66 -9.98 -8.78 15.65
CA ALA A 66 -11.06 -8.21 16.47
C ALA A 66 -12.43 -8.42 15.83
N ASN A 67 -12.46 -8.44 14.49
CA ASN A 67 -13.65 -8.62 13.67
C ASN A 67 -13.38 -9.37 12.36
N SER A 68 -14.04 -9.00 11.27
CA SER A 68 -14.02 -9.79 10.03
C SER A 68 -12.67 -9.85 9.33
N ASN A 69 -11.90 -8.75 9.31
CA ASN A 69 -10.55 -8.73 8.71
C ASN A 69 -9.71 -7.61 9.31
N ASP A 70 -8.60 -7.96 9.92
CA ASP A 70 -7.58 -7.03 10.40
C ASP A 70 -6.35 -7.01 9.48
N LEU A 71 -5.64 -5.88 9.48
CA LEU A 71 -4.33 -5.74 8.85
C LEU A 71 -3.29 -6.53 9.64
N PHE A 72 -2.40 -7.22 8.95
CA PHE A 72 -1.14 -7.68 9.53
C PHE A 72 0.09 -7.12 8.78
N ILE A 73 1.17 -6.90 9.51
CA ILE A 73 2.52 -6.76 8.99
C ILE A 73 3.38 -7.77 9.75
N HIS A 74 3.93 -8.75 9.04
CA HIS A 74 4.75 -9.80 9.62
C HIS A 74 6.20 -9.64 9.16
N LYS A 75 7.11 -9.55 10.12
CA LYS A 75 8.55 -9.46 9.93
C LYS A 75 9.19 -10.81 10.19
N ILE A 76 9.93 -11.36 9.24
CA ILE A 76 10.56 -12.67 9.34
C ILE A 76 11.92 -12.69 8.65
N ASN A 77 12.91 -13.29 9.31
CA ASN A 77 14.08 -13.83 8.63
C ASN A 77 13.78 -15.30 8.31
N LEU A 78 13.51 -15.57 7.03
CA LEU A 78 12.83 -16.80 6.62
C LEU A 78 13.60 -18.07 6.98
N CYS A 79 14.89 -18.14 6.66
CA CYS A 79 15.71 -19.32 6.95
C CYS A 79 16.26 -19.37 8.38
N ASN A 80 16.11 -18.27 9.12
CA ASN A 80 16.47 -18.19 10.54
C ASN A 80 15.25 -17.71 11.34
N ALA A 81 14.28 -18.60 11.51
CA ALA A 81 12.96 -18.32 12.11
C ALA A 81 12.98 -17.71 13.54
N GLN A 82 14.15 -17.31 14.05
CA GLN A 82 14.34 -16.76 15.40
C GLN A 82 13.75 -15.36 15.60
N THR A 83 13.54 -14.58 14.51
CA THR A 83 13.09 -13.18 14.61
C THR A 83 11.78 -13.03 13.89
N GLN A 84 10.66 -13.32 14.56
CA GLN A 84 9.31 -13.17 14.02
C GLN A 84 8.54 -12.21 14.90
N ILE A 85 8.06 -11.12 14.33
CA ILE A 85 7.23 -10.13 15.01
C ILE A 85 6.03 -9.86 14.11
N THR A 86 4.84 -9.84 14.69
CA THR A 86 3.62 -9.51 13.98
C THR A 86 3.02 -8.24 14.56
N TYR A 87 2.78 -7.26 13.72
CA TYR A 87 1.96 -6.11 14.00
C TYR A 87 0.55 -6.35 13.48
N THR A 88 -0.45 -5.98 14.25
CA THR A 88 -1.85 -6.00 13.83
C THR A 88 -2.50 -4.67 14.17
N SER A 89 -3.33 -4.18 13.29
CA SER A 89 -4.27 -3.11 13.65
C SER A 89 -5.43 -3.74 14.40
N ASN A 90 -5.94 -3.02 15.38
CA ASN A 90 -7.11 -3.50 16.14
C ASN A 90 -8.31 -2.65 15.75
N ILE A 91 -9.31 -3.25 15.07
CA ILE A 91 -10.59 -2.56 14.84
C ILE A 91 -11.68 -3.38 14.19
N ASP A 92 -12.85 -2.79 14.30
CA ASP A 92 -14.22 -3.22 14.02
C ASP A 92 -14.64 -3.12 12.54
N THR A 93 -13.71 -3.17 11.56
CA THR A 93 -14.09 -2.93 10.16
C THR A 93 -13.23 -3.59 9.10
N THR A 94 -13.70 -3.57 7.85
CA THR A 94 -12.98 -4.09 6.70
C THR A 94 -11.79 -3.21 6.36
N GLN A 95 -10.59 -3.70 6.61
CA GLN A 95 -9.35 -3.11 6.16
C GLN A 95 -8.79 -3.89 4.98
N LYS A 96 -8.03 -3.21 4.13
CA LYS A 96 -7.30 -3.85 3.03
C LYS A 96 -5.89 -3.32 3.01
N ALA A 97 -4.93 -4.18 3.33
CA ALA A 97 -3.52 -3.91 3.04
C ALA A 97 -3.26 -4.16 1.55
N LYS A 98 -2.42 -3.35 0.92
CA LYS A 98 -2.12 -3.45 -0.50
C LYS A 98 -0.63 -3.33 -0.80
N GLY A 99 0.05 -2.33 -0.25
CA GLY A 99 1.46 -2.06 -0.52
C GLY A 99 2.29 -2.02 0.76
N ILE A 100 3.57 -2.40 0.64
CA ILE A 100 4.57 -2.32 1.70
C ILE A 100 5.93 -1.99 1.11
N SER A 101 6.70 -1.17 1.81
CA SER A 101 8.10 -0.85 1.50
C SER A 101 8.91 -0.75 2.78
N VAL A 102 10.23 -0.87 2.68
CA VAL A 102 11.16 -0.76 3.80
C VAL A 102 12.33 0.14 3.40
N ASP A 103 12.69 1.09 4.29
CA ASP A 103 13.88 1.93 4.07
C ASP A 103 15.18 1.26 4.57
N SER A 104 16.31 1.90 4.28
CA SER A 104 17.65 1.42 4.68
C SER A 104 17.85 1.33 6.19
N SER A 105 17.04 2.03 6.99
CA SER A 105 17.02 1.98 8.46
C SER A 105 16.10 0.88 9.01
N GLY A 106 15.40 0.17 8.13
CA GLY A 106 14.43 -0.86 8.48
C GLY A 106 13.07 -0.32 8.92
N ASN A 107 12.76 0.97 8.69
CA ASN A 107 11.41 1.46 8.90
C ASN A 107 10.48 0.95 7.80
N ILE A 108 9.27 0.61 8.18
CA ILE A 108 8.28 0.00 7.32
C ILE A 108 7.21 1.02 6.98
N TYR A 109 6.85 1.06 5.71
CA TYR A 109 5.78 1.90 5.17
C TYR A 109 4.73 0.99 4.55
N ALA A 110 3.45 1.18 4.91
CA ALA A 110 2.36 0.39 4.38
C ALA A 110 1.19 1.27 3.98
N THR A 111 0.50 0.88 2.92
CA THR A 111 -0.70 1.58 2.43
C THR A 111 -1.83 0.62 2.14
N GLY A 112 -3.03 1.16 2.12
CA GLY A 112 -4.25 0.43 1.83
C GLY A 112 -5.48 1.28 2.13
N THR A 113 -6.59 0.60 2.40
CA THR A 113 -7.90 1.24 2.63
C THR A 113 -8.47 0.81 3.96
N PHE A 114 -9.19 1.71 4.62
CA PHE A 114 -9.96 1.41 5.83
C PHE A 114 -11.33 2.09 5.81
N GLN A 115 -12.25 1.58 6.61
CA GLN A 115 -13.57 2.17 6.86
C GLN A 115 -13.81 2.29 8.37
N ASN A 116 -14.74 3.17 8.75
CA ASN A 116 -15.13 3.42 10.15
C ASN A 116 -13.93 3.80 11.04
N THR A 117 -13.85 3.29 12.27
CA THR A 117 -12.79 3.67 13.22
C THR A 117 -11.67 2.65 13.28
N VAL A 118 -10.42 3.07 13.12
CA VAL A 118 -9.21 2.25 13.14
C VAL A 118 -8.16 2.82 14.09
N ASN A 119 -7.41 1.94 14.78
CA ASN A 119 -6.26 2.32 15.59
C ASN A 119 -4.99 1.63 15.06
N PHE A 120 -4.15 2.38 14.40
CA PHE A 120 -2.83 1.92 13.94
C PHE A 120 -1.73 2.07 15.01
N GLY A 121 -2.09 2.24 16.28
CA GLY A 121 -1.13 2.40 17.39
C GLY A 121 -0.95 3.84 17.88
N GLY A 122 -1.43 4.84 17.15
CA GLY A 122 -1.35 6.26 17.50
C GLY A 122 -2.64 6.89 18.04
N GLY A 123 -3.64 6.05 18.31
CA GLY A 123 -4.99 6.50 18.65
C GLY A 123 -5.99 6.21 17.53
N ASN A 124 -7.27 6.40 17.82
CA ASN A 124 -8.35 6.12 16.88
C ASN A 124 -8.40 7.19 15.78
N ILE A 125 -8.52 6.76 14.55
CA ILE A 125 -8.90 7.57 13.39
C ILE A 125 -10.19 7.04 12.81
N THR A 126 -11.10 7.94 12.39
CA THR A 126 -12.44 7.56 11.93
C THR A 126 -12.67 8.09 10.53
N SER A 127 -13.17 7.22 9.66
CA SER A 127 -13.65 7.53 8.31
C SER A 127 -15.18 7.46 8.27
N SER A 128 -15.80 8.35 7.50
CA SER A 128 -17.24 8.31 7.20
C SER A 128 -17.59 7.40 6.01
N GLY A 129 -16.59 6.93 5.29
CA GLY A 129 -16.71 6.06 4.13
C GLY A 129 -15.48 5.17 4.00
N LYS A 130 -14.90 5.11 2.81
CA LYS A 130 -13.59 4.49 2.58
C LYS A 130 -12.52 5.56 2.52
N ASP A 131 -11.49 5.45 3.35
CA ASP A 131 -10.32 6.30 3.32
C ASP A 131 -9.07 5.48 3.07
N ILE A 132 -8.02 6.16 2.61
CA ILE A 132 -6.71 5.58 2.40
C ILE A 132 -5.85 5.86 3.63
N TYR A 133 -5.02 4.91 4.02
CA TYR A 133 -3.98 5.12 5.02
C TYR A 133 -2.59 5.00 4.41
N LEU A 134 -1.65 5.79 4.96
CA LEU A 134 -0.22 5.61 4.80
C LEU A 134 0.38 5.53 6.20
N LEU A 135 0.88 4.35 6.56
CA LEU A 135 1.38 4.01 7.90
C LEU A 135 2.90 3.90 7.88
N LYS A 136 3.57 4.45 8.89
CA LYS A 136 4.98 4.19 9.19
C LYS A 136 5.13 3.50 10.53
N LEU A 137 5.87 2.40 10.53
CA LEU A 137 6.38 1.72 11.73
C LEU A 137 7.91 1.79 11.71
N ASN A 138 8.55 1.71 12.88
CA ASN A 138 10.00 1.54 12.94
C ASN A 138 10.42 0.07 12.72
N SER A 139 11.72 -0.19 12.72
CA SER A 139 12.30 -1.53 12.51
C SER A 139 11.88 -2.59 13.54
N SER A 140 11.31 -2.19 14.68
CA SER A 140 10.72 -3.06 15.70
C SER A 140 9.20 -3.18 15.58
N LEU A 141 8.61 -2.72 14.46
CA LEU A 141 7.18 -2.62 14.20
C LEU A 141 6.41 -1.70 15.19
N ALA A 142 7.09 -0.78 15.87
CA ALA A 142 6.45 0.19 16.72
C ALA A 142 5.93 1.38 15.88
N PHE A 143 4.71 1.81 16.17
CA PHE A 143 4.04 2.92 15.50
C PHE A 143 4.90 4.20 15.53
N GLN A 144 4.98 4.88 14.39
CA GLN A 144 5.63 6.19 14.25
C GLN A 144 4.60 7.26 13.88
N TRP A 145 3.93 7.09 12.77
CA TRP A 145 2.86 7.96 12.33
C TRP A 145 1.93 7.25 11.33
N VAL A 146 0.74 7.80 11.17
CA VAL A 146 -0.20 7.44 10.12
C VAL A 146 -0.77 8.69 9.48
N LYS A 147 -0.88 8.70 8.15
CA LYS A 147 -1.62 9.69 7.39
C LYS A 147 -2.92 9.07 6.91
N ARG A 148 -4.00 9.80 7.11
CA ARG A 148 -5.31 9.50 6.56
C ARG A 148 -5.51 10.40 5.35
N PHE A 149 -5.76 9.81 4.21
CA PHE A 149 -6.23 10.55 3.04
C PHE A 149 -7.75 10.43 3.04
N ALA A 150 -8.38 11.51 3.51
CA ALA A 150 -9.83 11.59 3.63
C ALA A 150 -10.45 11.66 2.24
N VAL A 151 -11.44 10.82 1.99
CA VAL A 151 -12.18 10.79 0.73
C VAL A 151 -13.66 10.91 1.02
N ASP A 152 -14.24 12.03 0.60
CA ASP A 152 -15.68 12.26 0.68
C ASP A 152 -16.32 12.01 -0.70
N ASN A 153 -16.75 10.79 -0.89
CA ASN A 153 -17.31 10.32 -2.16
C ASN A 153 -18.65 9.59 -1.97
N GLY A 154 -19.24 9.70 -0.78
CA GLY A 154 -20.37 8.88 -0.39
C GLY A 154 -20.02 7.39 -0.35
N GLU A 155 -21.01 6.51 -0.35
CA GLU A 155 -20.78 5.06 -0.30
C GLU A 155 -20.24 4.46 -1.62
N ALA A 156 -20.31 5.18 -2.73
CA ALA A 156 -20.02 4.70 -4.08
C ALA A 156 -18.65 5.09 -4.63
N GLY A 157 -17.86 5.90 -3.90
CA GLY A 157 -16.60 6.40 -4.43
C GLY A 157 -15.41 5.48 -4.18
N THR A 158 -14.36 5.69 -4.98
CA THR A 158 -13.12 4.93 -4.88
C THR A 158 -12.12 5.63 -3.98
N ALA A 159 -11.62 4.89 -2.99
CA ALA A 159 -10.46 5.23 -2.20
C ALA A 159 -9.62 3.97 -2.06
N LEU A 160 -8.48 3.92 -2.73
CA LEU A 160 -7.62 2.75 -2.73
C LEU A 160 -6.14 3.17 -2.70
N GLY A 161 -5.45 2.90 -1.61
CA GLY A 161 -3.99 2.92 -1.57
C GLY A 161 -3.48 1.60 -2.16
N THR A 162 -2.71 1.67 -3.26
CA THR A 162 -2.30 0.48 -4.01
C THR A 162 -0.87 0.06 -3.71
N ALA A 163 0.08 0.99 -3.82
CA ALA A 163 1.49 0.71 -3.61
C ALA A 163 2.21 1.88 -2.92
N VAL A 164 3.35 1.59 -2.32
CA VAL A 164 4.20 2.55 -1.61
C VAL A 164 5.66 2.22 -1.86
N THR A 165 6.48 3.25 -2.02
CA THR A 165 7.94 3.14 -2.08
C THR A 165 8.59 4.25 -1.25
N VAL A 166 9.87 4.08 -0.93
CA VAL A 166 10.65 5.03 -0.13
C VAL A 166 12.02 5.24 -0.80
N ASP A 167 12.48 6.50 -0.85
CA ASP A 167 13.81 6.83 -1.37
C ASP A 167 14.90 6.73 -0.29
N GLU A 168 16.16 6.97 -0.67
CA GLU A 168 17.31 6.89 0.22
C GLU A 168 17.30 7.97 1.33
N ASP A 169 16.63 9.10 1.10
CA ASP A 169 16.42 10.18 2.07
C ASP A 169 15.25 9.91 3.03
N GLY A 170 14.51 8.81 2.81
CA GLY A 170 13.34 8.43 3.59
C GLY A 170 12.06 9.15 3.18
N ASN A 171 12.02 9.83 2.02
CA ASN A 171 10.78 10.34 1.48
C ASN A 171 9.92 9.19 0.96
N VAL A 172 8.63 9.30 1.22
CA VAL A 172 7.65 8.24 0.97
C VAL A 172 6.73 8.64 -0.16
N TYR A 173 6.57 7.75 -1.12
CA TYR A 173 5.69 7.94 -2.27
C TYR A 173 4.61 6.87 -2.24
N SER A 174 3.35 7.29 -2.20
CA SER A 174 2.18 6.40 -2.24
C SER A 174 1.34 6.68 -3.46
N VAL A 175 0.85 5.61 -4.07
CA VAL A 175 -0.02 5.67 -5.25
C VAL A 175 -1.29 4.87 -5.03
N GLY A 176 -2.32 5.22 -5.81
CA GLY A 176 -3.59 4.52 -5.79
C GLY A 176 -4.65 5.20 -6.62
N GLU A 177 -5.89 4.92 -6.29
CA GLU A 177 -7.08 5.40 -6.98
C GLU A 177 -7.92 6.25 -6.02
N ILE A 178 -8.44 7.36 -6.52
CA ILE A 178 -9.21 8.31 -5.73
C ILE A 178 -10.33 8.92 -6.56
N GLY A 179 -11.48 9.18 -5.94
CA GLY A 179 -12.62 9.82 -6.59
C GLY A 179 -13.35 10.76 -5.65
N GLY A 180 -14.16 11.66 -6.20
CA GLY A 180 -14.93 12.61 -5.41
C GLY A 180 -14.11 13.75 -4.81
N THR A 181 -14.43 14.15 -3.58
CA THR A 181 -13.69 15.19 -2.83
C THR A 181 -12.71 14.52 -1.87
N PHE A 182 -11.45 14.93 -1.88
CA PHE A 182 -10.37 14.30 -1.13
C PHE A 182 -9.32 15.29 -0.64
N ASP A 183 -8.51 14.84 0.32
CA ASP A 183 -7.32 15.55 0.81
C ASP A 183 -6.16 14.56 0.97
N LEU A 184 -5.12 14.72 0.15
CA LEU A 184 -3.86 13.95 0.22
C LEU A 184 -2.82 14.60 1.14
N GLY A 185 -3.22 15.63 1.91
CA GLY A 185 -2.36 16.38 2.82
C GLY A 185 -2.01 17.78 2.32
N GLY A 186 -2.34 18.12 1.09
CA GLY A 186 -2.11 19.44 0.47
C GLY A 186 -3.34 20.37 0.44
N GLY A 187 -4.42 19.97 1.13
CA GLY A 187 -5.70 20.63 1.11
C GLY A 187 -6.73 19.93 0.22
N THR A 188 -7.98 20.25 0.45
CA THR A 188 -9.13 19.62 -0.20
C THR A 188 -9.15 19.91 -1.69
N GLN A 189 -9.33 18.86 -2.49
CA GLN A 189 -9.52 18.90 -3.93
C GLN A 189 -10.79 18.13 -4.29
N THR A 190 -11.39 18.46 -5.42
CA THR A 190 -12.59 17.77 -5.92
C THR A 190 -12.37 17.38 -7.38
N LEU A 191 -12.47 16.08 -7.64
CA LEU A 191 -12.57 15.54 -8.97
C LEU A 191 -14.03 15.57 -9.41
N GLY A 192 -14.27 15.55 -10.70
CA GLY A 192 -15.60 15.34 -11.25
C GLY A 192 -16.17 13.97 -10.86
N SER A 193 -16.97 13.38 -11.71
CA SER A 193 -17.58 12.07 -11.46
C SER A 193 -16.64 10.86 -11.69
N ASN A 194 -15.36 11.09 -11.93
CA ASN A 194 -14.41 10.07 -12.37
C ASN A 194 -13.45 9.67 -11.25
N GLU A 195 -12.98 8.44 -11.34
CA GLU A 195 -11.84 7.96 -10.56
C GLU A 195 -10.54 8.34 -11.25
N GLU A 196 -9.59 8.88 -10.50
CA GLU A 196 -8.26 9.22 -10.99
C GLU A 196 -7.19 8.46 -10.22
N ALA A 197 -6.09 8.22 -10.90
CA ALA A 197 -4.88 7.78 -10.26
C ALA A 197 -4.28 8.96 -9.47
N TYR A 198 -3.73 8.68 -8.29
CA TYR A 198 -2.97 9.67 -7.52
C TYR A 198 -1.55 9.19 -7.27
N ILE A 199 -0.65 10.15 -7.08
CA ILE A 199 0.64 9.99 -6.46
C ILE A 199 0.83 11.10 -5.44
N VAL A 200 1.35 10.76 -4.25
CA VAL A 200 1.63 11.71 -3.19
C VAL A 200 2.99 11.44 -2.57
N LYS A 201 3.76 12.52 -2.33
CA LYS A 201 5.03 12.49 -1.62
C LYS A 201 4.88 13.09 -0.23
N HIS A 202 5.41 12.38 0.76
CA HIS A 202 5.65 12.87 2.12
C HIS A 202 7.14 12.75 2.44
N ASP A 203 7.65 13.62 3.32
CA ASP A 203 9.00 13.43 3.86
C ASP A 203 9.03 12.32 4.92
N SER A 204 10.22 12.02 5.44
CA SER A 204 10.43 10.95 6.44
C SER A 204 9.67 11.16 7.76
N SER A 205 9.26 12.40 8.06
CA SER A 205 8.42 12.75 9.22
C SER A 205 6.93 12.62 8.92
N GLY A 206 6.56 12.36 7.68
CA GLY A 206 5.20 12.32 7.19
C GLY A 206 4.62 13.69 6.87
N THR A 207 5.45 14.73 6.67
CA THR A 207 4.99 16.04 6.21
C THR A 207 4.73 16.00 4.71
N PHE A 208 3.56 16.45 4.28
CA PHE A 208 3.19 16.55 2.87
C PHE A 208 4.18 17.42 2.10
N GLN A 209 4.58 16.96 0.92
CA GLN A 209 5.47 17.69 0.01
C GLN A 209 4.72 18.11 -1.26
N TRP A 210 4.18 17.15 -1.99
CA TRP A 210 3.37 17.39 -3.16
C TRP A 210 2.46 16.19 -3.46
N SER A 211 1.41 16.43 -4.24
CA SER A 211 0.58 15.39 -4.84
C SER A 211 0.21 15.72 -6.28
N LYS A 212 -0.06 14.70 -7.06
CA LYS A 212 -0.57 14.78 -8.42
C LYS A 212 -1.70 13.79 -8.59
N THR A 213 -2.70 14.18 -9.36
CA THR A 213 -3.71 13.28 -9.89
C THR A 213 -3.63 13.26 -11.40
N PHE A 214 -3.95 12.15 -11.99
CA PHE A 214 -4.02 11.99 -13.42
C PHE A 214 -5.13 11.02 -13.78
N GLY A 215 -5.93 11.42 -14.74
CA GLY A 215 -7.11 10.66 -15.10
C GLY A 215 -7.82 11.25 -16.30
N GLY A 216 -8.88 10.58 -16.71
CA GLY A 216 -9.60 10.86 -17.94
C GLY A 216 -10.91 11.61 -17.74
N VAL A 217 -11.29 12.35 -18.78
CA VAL A 217 -12.63 12.90 -18.93
C VAL A 217 -13.52 11.82 -19.54
N GLY A 218 -14.58 11.40 -18.85
CA GLY A 218 -15.55 10.47 -19.44
C GLY A 218 -15.94 9.24 -18.60
N GLY A 219 -15.61 9.17 -17.32
CA GLY A 219 -16.14 8.13 -16.42
C GLY A 219 -15.42 6.77 -16.50
N PHE A 220 -14.15 6.76 -16.84
CA PHE A 220 -13.34 5.56 -16.99
C PHE A 220 -12.43 5.33 -15.79
N ASN A 221 -12.16 4.06 -15.47
CA ASN A 221 -11.30 3.66 -14.37
C ASN A 221 -9.82 3.82 -14.74
N ASN A 222 -9.12 4.73 -14.08
CA ASN A 222 -7.67 4.83 -14.16
C ASN A 222 -7.06 4.16 -12.94
N ARG A 223 -6.25 3.13 -13.16
CA ARG A 223 -5.68 2.30 -12.10
C ARG A 223 -4.18 2.44 -12.05
N VAL A 224 -3.64 2.57 -10.85
CA VAL A 224 -2.21 2.41 -10.58
C VAL A 224 -1.98 1.03 -10.01
N GLN A 225 -1.00 0.33 -10.54
CA GLN A 225 -0.67 -1.04 -10.09
C GLN A 225 0.56 -1.07 -9.19
N ASP A 226 1.59 -0.28 -9.50
CA ASP A 226 2.85 -0.32 -8.76
C ASP A 226 3.65 0.98 -8.89
N ILE A 227 4.63 1.15 -8.00
CA ILE A 227 5.54 2.29 -7.95
C ILE A 227 6.93 1.85 -7.49
N VAL A 228 7.95 2.38 -8.15
CA VAL A 228 9.36 2.21 -7.76
C VAL A 228 10.12 3.52 -7.90
N ILE A 229 11.30 3.60 -7.27
CA ILE A 229 12.26 4.69 -7.47
C ILE A 229 13.51 4.11 -8.12
N ASP A 230 14.01 4.78 -9.16
CA ASP A 230 15.28 4.40 -9.79
C ASP A 230 16.46 5.04 -9.06
N SER A 231 17.70 4.59 -9.39
CA SER A 231 18.93 5.10 -8.80
C SER A 231 19.27 6.57 -9.14
N ASN A 232 18.46 7.22 -9.96
CA ASN A 232 18.58 8.64 -10.32
C ASN A 232 17.46 9.48 -9.69
N ASP A 233 16.79 8.95 -8.66
CA ASP A 233 15.67 9.58 -7.95
C ASP A 233 14.44 9.89 -8.82
N PHE A 234 14.23 9.13 -9.89
CA PHE A 234 12.98 9.20 -10.62
C PHE A 234 11.98 8.21 -10.05
N VAL A 235 10.78 8.69 -9.86
CA VAL A 235 9.62 7.85 -9.52
C VAL A 235 9.04 7.30 -10.80
N ILE A 236 8.94 5.98 -10.88
CA ILE A 236 8.35 5.25 -11.99
C ILE A 236 7.10 4.53 -11.48
N THR A 237 5.99 4.78 -12.12
CA THR A 237 4.72 4.13 -11.79
C THR A 237 4.06 3.56 -13.02
N VAL A 238 3.31 2.48 -12.85
CA VAL A 238 2.64 1.75 -13.93
C VAL A 238 1.17 1.56 -13.63
N GLY A 239 0.37 1.45 -14.66
CA GLY A 239 -1.06 1.24 -14.47
C GLY A 239 -1.83 1.00 -15.75
N GLN A 240 -3.14 1.08 -15.63
CA GLN A 240 -4.10 0.95 -16.73
C GLN A 240 -4.91 2.22 -16.86
N ILE A 241 -5.29 2.53 -18.08
CA ILE A 241 -6.05 3.71 -18.41
C ILE A 241 -7.10 3.39 -19.45
N THR A 242 -8.25 4.04 -19.32
CA THR A 242 -9.31 4.01 -20.32
C THR A 242 -9.76 5.43 -20.64
N GLY A 243 -10.03 5.72 -21.90
CA GLY A 243 -10.53 7.04 -22.32
C GLY A 243 -9.44 8.11 -22.46
N ASN A 244 -9.89 9.37 -22.48
CA ASN A 244 -8.99 10.52 -22.58
C ASN A 244 -8.32 10.79 -21.24
N THR A 245 -7.02 10.66 -21.17
CA THR A 245 -6.27 10.91 -19.95
C THR A 245 -5.47 12.18 -20.03
N ASN A 246 -5.60 12.99 -19.00
CA ASN A 246 -4.92 14.25 -18.84
C ASN A 246 -3.73 14.10 -17.90
N PHE A 247 -2.52 14.13 -18.43
CA PHE A 247 -1.27 14.19 -17.67
C PHE A 247 -0.79 15.62 -17.43
N SER A 248 -1.59 16.65 -17.72
CA SER A 248 -1.20 18.05 -17.58
C SER A 248 -0.81 18.43 -16.14
N THR A 249 -1.39 17.78 -15.13
CA THR A 249 -1.05 18.02 -13.72
C THR A 249 0.34 17.53 -13.35
N VAL A 250 0.94 16.66 -14.16
CA VAL A 250 2.32 16.19 -14.01
C VAL A 250 3.25 16.75 -15.10
N GLY A 251 2.79 17.76 -15.84
CA GLY A 251 3.59 18.46 -16.87
C GLY A 251 3.52 17.87 -18.26
N GLY A 252 2.64 16.90 -18.49
CA GLY A 252 2.42 16.27 -19.79
C GLY A 252 1.20 16.80 -20.52
N ASP A 253 1.07 16.38 -21.76
CA ASP A 253 -0.08 16.68 -22.61
C ASP A 253 -1.26 15.75 -22.33
N THR A 254 -2.44 16.14 -22.78
CA THR A 254 -3.60 15.25 -22.81
C THR A 254 -3.44 14.24 -23.95
N ILE A 255 -3.56 12.97 -23.64
CA ILE A 255 -3.48 11.89 -24.62
C ILE A 255 -4.86 11.22 -24.71
N ASP A 256 -5.39 11.12 -25.91
CA ASP A 256 -6.65 10.41 -26.18
C ASP A 256 -6.37 8.95 -26.53
N PHE A 257 -6.76 8.05 -25.65
CA PHE A 257 -6.66 6.60 -25.87
C PHE A 257 -7.97 5.99 -26.42
N GLY A 258 -8.99 6.81 -26.68
CA GLY A 258 -10.31 6.34 -27.09
C GLY A 258 -11.00 5.52 -25.99
N THR A 259 -11.78 4.50 -26.38
CA THR A 259 -12.53 3.65 -25.44
C THR A 259 -11.82 2.36 -25.04
N ASN A 260 -10.62 2.13 -25.55
CA ASN A 260 -9.84 0.93 -25.25
C ASN A 260 -9.07 1.09 -23.93
N GLU A 261 -8.76 -0.04 -23.30
CA GLU A 261 -7.86 -0.10 -22.16
C GLU A 261 -6.40 -0.14 -22.64
N TYR A 262 -5.55 0.69 -22.05
CA TYR A 262 -4.12 0.71 -22.31
C TYR A 262 -3.33 0.63 -21.00
N ASN A 263 -2.17 0.00 -21.06
CA ASN A 263 -1.19 0.08 -19.99
C ASN A 263 -0.31 1.32 -20.21
N TRP A 264 0.09 1.96 -19.13
CA TRP A 264 0.97 3.12 -19.15
C TRP A 264 2.13 2.95 -18.18
N VAL A 265 3.22 3.61 -18.50
CA VAL A 265 4.38 3.81 -17.62
C VAL A 265 4.62 5.31 -17.55
N LEU A 266 4.68 5.85 -16.35
CA LEU A 266 4.94 7.26 -16.09
C LEU A 266 6.25 7.38 -15.31
N LYS A 267 7.16 8.22 -15.80
CA LYS A 267 8.39 8.59 -15.11
C LYS A 267 8.35 10.06 -14.75
N ILE A 268 8.53 10.38 -13.50
CA ILE A 268 8.46 11.74 -12.96
C ILE A 268 9.66 12.03 -12.05
N LYS A 269 10.03 13.30 -11.95
CA LYS A 269 11.05 13.76 -11.02
C LYS A 269 10.57 13.68 -9.58
N SER A 270 11.38 13.13 -8.70
CA SER A 270 11.02 12.91 -7.30
C SER A 270 10.86 14.22 -6.51
N ASP A 271 11.55 15.29 -6.90
CA ASP A 271 11.53 16.60 -6.25
C ASP A 271 10.28 17.43 -6.58
N THR A 272 9.82 17.39 -7.82
CA THR A 272 8.74 18.24 -8.34
C THR A 272 7.44 17.51 -8.69
N GLY A 273 7.52 16.18 -8.90
CA GLY A 273 6.40 15.39 -9.42
C GLY A 273 6.05 15.74 -10.87
N LEU A 274 6.97 16.29 -11.64
CA LEU A 274 6.78 16.59 -13.07
C LEU A 274 7.33 15.46 -13.95
N ILE A 275 6.73 15.27 -15.12
CA ILE A 275 7.23 14.33 -16.14
C ILE A 275 8.63 14.74 -16.55
N ASP A 276 9.50 13.75 -16.74
CA ASP A 276 10.87 13.93 -17.20
C ASP A 276 10.89 14.10 -18.72
#